data_e5affd422650469d215405607cc2b4d1
#
_entry.id   e5affd422650469d215405607cc2b4d1
#
_cell.length_a   1.000
_cell.length_b   1.000
_cell.length_c   1.000
_cell.angle_alpha   90.00
_cell.angle_beta   90.00
_cell.angle_gamma   90.00
#
_symmetry.space_group_name_H-M   'P 1'
#
loop_
_entity.id
_entity.type
_entity.pdbx_description
1 polymer ?
#
loop_
_entity_poly.entity_id
_entity_poly.type
_entity_poly.pdbx_seq_one_letter_code
_entity_poly.pdbx_strand_id
1 'polypeptide(L)' 'MSTAEDILYQAYNEGIRAEVFIEVQNLRKEDPKKYKYKEFADIIEEAYNNVKGRENKKDE' A
#
# COMPACT_ATOMS: atom_id res chain seq x y z
N MET A 1 -6.95 0.86 15.62
CA MET A 1 -6.13 1.53 14.60
C MET A 1 -5.15 0.55 13.97
N SER A 2 -5.06 0.58 12.65
CA SER A 2 -4.14 -0.31 11.95
C SER A 2 -2.74 0.28 11.93
N THR A 3 -1.76 -0.53 12.33
CA THR A 3 -0.36 -0.14 12.19
C THR A 3 0.16 -0.63 10.85
N ALA A 4 1.37 -0.18 10.47
CA ALA A 4 2.00 -0.67 9.26
C ALA A 4 2.16 -2.19 9.31
N GLU A 5 2.51 -2.72 10.48
CA GLU A 5 2.67 -4.16 10.64
C GLU A 5 1.37 -4.92 10.42
N ASP A 6 0.28 -4.39 10.95
CA ASP A 6 -1.04 -5.02 10.77
C ASP A 6 -1.42 -5.07 9.30
N ILE A 7 -1.20 -3.97 8.59
CA ILE A 7 -1.55 -3.91 7.17
C ILE A 7 -0.66 -4.85 6.36
N LEU A 8 0.63 -4.91 6.67
CA LEU A 8 1.54 -5.80 5.98
C LEU A 8 1.21 -7.26 6.24
N TYR A 9 0.80 -7.58 7.48
CA TYR A 9 0.39 -8.93 7.82
C TYR A 9 -0.85 -9.33 7.02
N GLN A 10 -1.81 -8.41 6.94
CA GLN A 10 -3.02 -8.63 6.16
C GLN A 10 -2.68 -8.85 4.69
N ALA A 11 -1.79 -8.02 4.14
CA ALA A 11 -1.36 -8.14 2.74
C ALA A 11 -0.65 -9.48 2.51
N TYR A 12 0.14 -9.91 3.47
CA TYR A 12 0.82 -11.20 3.39
C TYR A 12 -0.20 -12.34 3.29
N ASN A 13 -1.21 -12.30 4.15
CA ASN A 13 -2.25 -13.32 4.16
C ASN A 13 -3.03 -13.35 2.86
N GLU A 14 -3.16 -12.21 2.20
CA GLU A 14 -3.88 -12.10 0.94
C GLU A 14 -2.99 -12.34 -0.27
N GLY A 15 -1.70 -12.54 -0.05
CA GLY A 15 -0.77 -12.81 -1.14
C GLY A 15 -0.39 -11.60 -1.96
N ILE A 16 -0.58 -10.38 -1.44
CA ILE A 16 -0.29 -9.15 -2.16
C ILE A 16 0.78 -8.29 -1.50
N ARG A 17 1.52 -8.87 -0.55
CA ARG A 17 2.52 -8.09 0.20
C ARG A 17 3.55 -7.47 -0.72
N ALA A 18 4.04 -8.24 -1.70
CA ALA A 18 5.04 -7.71 -2.64
C ALA A 18 4.48 -6.56 -3.46
N GLU A 19 3.25 -6.68 -3.92
CA GLU A 19 2.61 -5.62 -4.68
C GLU A 19 2.42 -4.36 -3.86
N VAL A 20 2.09 -4.51 -2.58
CA VAL A 20 1.96 -3.36 -1.69
C VAL A 20 3.28 -2.63 -1.56
N PHE A 21 4.39 -3.37 -1.39
CA PHE A 21 5.71 -2.73 -1.31
C PHE A 21 6.07 -2.00 -2.61
N ILE A 22 5.80 -2.62 -3.74
CA ILE A 22 6.05 -1.98 -5.03
C ILE A 22 5.23 -0.69 -5.15
N GLU A 23 3.98 -0.75 -4.73
CA GLU A 23 3.11 0.41 -4.78
C GLU A 23 3.63 1.54 -3.90
N VAL A 24 4.13 1.21 -2.70
CA VAL A 24 4.73 2.21 -1.82
C VAL A 24 5.86 2.92 -2.54
N GLN A 25 6.74 2.17 -3.19
CA GLN A 25 7.86 2.77 -3.92
C GLN A 25 7.37 3.66 -5.04
N ASN A 26 6.35 3.22 -5.77
CA ASN A 26 5.80 4.01 -6.87
C ASN A 26 5.19 5.32 -6.36
N LEU A 27 4.44 5.26 -5.28
CA LEU A 27 3.85 6.47 -4.71
C LEU A 27 4.92 7.48 -4.31
N ARG A 28 5.97 7.00 -3.68
CA ARG A 28 7.05 7.88 -3.23
C ARG A 28 7.83 8.45 -4.40
N LYS A 29 7.94 7.71 -5.50
CA LYS A 29 8.62 8.21 -6.70
C LYS A 29 7.79 9.24 -7.43
N GLU A 30 6.48 9.03 -7.50
CA GLU A 30 5.60 9.93 -8.23
C GLU A 30 5.46 11.28 -7.55
N ASP A 31 5.42 11.29 -6.23
CA ASP A 31 5.24 12.53 -5.50
C ASP A 31 6.06 12.50 -4.21
N PRO A 32 7.39 12.63 -4.34
CA PRO A 32 8.26 12.54 -3.15
C PRO A 32 7.96 13.60 -2.11
N LYS A 33 7.50 14.77 -2.52
CA LYS A 33 7.19 15.84 -1.59
C LYS A 33 5.98 15.50 -0.74
N LYS A 34 4.96 14.91 -1.36
CA LYS A 34 3.74 14.55 -0.67
C LYS A 34 4.00 13.51 0.42
N TYR A 35 4.84 12.54 0.11
CA TYR A 35 5.07 11.41 1.01
C TYR A 35 6.27 11.60 1.93
N LYS A 36 7.01 12.69 1.76
CA LYS A 36 8.21 12.94 2.56
C LYS A 36 7.91 13.03 4.05
N TYR A 37 6.79 13.64 4.39
CA TYR A 37 6.41 13.86 5.79
C TYR A 37 5.29 12.97 6.27
N LYS A 38 4.82 12.07 5.42
CA LYS A 38 3.78 11.13 5.82
C LYS A 38 4.38 9.99 6.62
N GLU A 39 3.63 9.50 7.57
CA GLU A 39 4.06 8.33 8.33
C GLU A 39 4.02 7.11 7.43
N PHE A 40 4.93 6.18 7.70
CA PHE A 40 5.02 4.96 6.91
C PHE A 40 3.70 4.18 6.92
N ALA A 41 3.02 4.15 8.07
CA ALA A 41 1.75 3.45 8.17
C ALA A 41 0.71 4.04 7.20
N ASP A 42 0.69 5.35 7.05
CA ASP A 42 -0.25 6.00 6.13
C ASP A 42 0.05 5.65 4.69
N ILE A 43 1.35 5.60 4.35
CA ILE A 43 1.75 5.27 2.98
C ILE A 43 1.40 3.81 2.68
N ILE A 44 1.65 2.92 3.62
CA ILE A 44 1.34 1.50 3.48
C ILE A 44 -0.17 1.30 3.31
N GLU A 45 -0.96 2.02 4.09
CA GLU A 45 -2.41 1.91 4.00
C GLU A 45 -2.91 2.36 2.62
N GLU A 46 -2.40 3.46 2.15
CA GLU A 46 -2.78 3.96 0.82
C GLU A 46 -2.38 2.95 -0.26
N ALA A 47 -1.16 2.43 -0.17
CA ALA A 47 -0.68 1.45 -1.13
C ALA A 47 -1.54 0.18 -1.11
N TYR A 48 -1.87 -0.29 0.08
CA TYR A 48 -2.70 -1.47 0.23
C TYR A 48 -4.07 -1.26 -0.44
N ASN A 49 -4.69 -0.12 -0.17
CA ASN A 49 -6.00 0.20 -0.75
C ASN A 49 -5.93 0.28 -2.26
N ASN A 50 -4.85 0.85 -2.79
CA ASN A 50 -4.66 0.96 -4.24
C ASN A 50 -4.54 -0.41 -4.88
N VAL A 51 -3.78 -1.31 -4.28
CA VAL A 51 -3.60 -2.66 -4.80
C VAL A 51 -4.93 -3.42 -4.75
N LYS A 52 -5.65 -3.32 -3.64
CA LYS A 52 -6.95 -3.99 -3.51
C LYS A 52 -7.94 -3.45 -4.53
N GLY A 53 -7.93 -2.15 -4.76
CA GLY A 53 -8.81 -1.56 -5.77
C GLY A 53 -8.55 -2.10 -7.16
N ARG A 54 -7.27 -2.30 -7.49
CA ARG A 54 -6.90 -2.84 -8.79
C ARG A 54 -7.34 -4.29 -8.94
N GLU A 55 -7.22 -5.08 -7.87
CA GLU A 55 -7.67 -6.46 -7.90
C GLU A 55 -9.16 -6.56 -8.13
N ASN A 56 -9.91 -5.71 -7.45
CA ASN A 56 -11.36 -5.72 -7.59
C ASN A 56 -11.80 -5.39 -9.01
N LYS A 57 -11.04 -4.54 -9.69
CA LYS A 57 -11.37 -4.17 -11.05
C LYS A 57 -11.20 -5.30 -12.04
N LYS A 58 -10.37 -6.27 -11.72
CA LYS A 58 -10.14 -7.40 -12.61
C LYS A 58 -11.36 -8.27 -12.79
N ASP A 59 -12.25 -8.25 -11.83
CA ASP A 59 -13.42 -9.12 -11.86
C ASP A 59 -14.48 -8.66 -12.82
N GLU A 60 -14.31 -7.49 -13.37
CA GLU A 60 -15.26 -7.00 -14.37
C GLU A 60 -14.83 -7.38 -15.80
#